data_35527cdb37f0775e3113469873cb8930
#
_entry.id   35527cdb37f0775e3113469873cb8930
#
_cell.length_a   1.000
_cell.length_b   1.000
_cell.length_c   1.000
_cell.angle_alpha   90.00
_cell.angle_beta   90.00
_cell.angle_gamma   90.00
#
_symmetry.space_group_name_H-M   'P 1'
#
loop_
_entity.id
_entity.type
_entity.pdbx_description
1 polymer ?
#
loop_
_entity_poly.entity_id
_entity_poly.type
_entity_poly.pdbx_seq_one_letter_code
_entity_poly.pdbx_strand_id
1 'polypeptide(L)'
;MTPRERVLRVLLRILSHPYRFTKRDLAEHFDVSKDTIIDDINAIKNAGLHFEQKNQHRCAVIPDRQFKELTHLQSLTEDDRYKIGDALNRFLSSKDAMYLKNKLDSLYDFQQLGLRALRRPALERIDTLGKAKKEKQRVILEKYRSNSNSIRDRLVEPFHIDPELDTLQAFDVDSDTTRHFKLSRIVRVKLVETPWAFEARHEHKYTDVFRIANNKQDPIHLRLQVYAYNALIEAYPKALSEVMPGAEPETFDFETRVNADFLGLMNFIMGNFKFIEIIAPQQLKDRVEEQAKEILEKMKKD
;
A
#
# COMPACT_ATOMS: atom_id res chain seq x y z
N MET A 1 -0.33 26.87 31.60
CA MET A 1 0.61 26.37 30.58
C MET A 1 1.89 27.20 30.62
N THR A 2 3.05 26.56 30.69
CA THR A 2 4.33 27.30 30.71
C THR A 2 4.64 27.88 29.31
N PRO A 3 5.44 28.97 29.20
CA PRO A 3 5.83 29.51 27.89
C PRO A 3 6.51 28.48 26.99
N ARG A 4 7.38 27.61 27.54
CA ARG A 4 8.09 26.56 26.78
C ARG A 4 7.11 25.51 26.22
N GLU A 5 6.15 25.08 27.01
CA GLU A 5 5.13 24.14 26.59
C GLU A 5 4.22 24.76 25.50
N ARG A 6 3.91 26.06 25.60
CA ARG A 6 3.11 26.77 24.61
C ARG A 6 3.83 26.85 23.26
N VAL A 7 5.10 27.26 23.22
CA VAL A 7 5.92 27.30 21.99
C VAL A 7 5.89 25.95 21.27
N LEU A 8 6.08 24.84 22.02
CA LEU A 8 6.05 23.49 21.45
C LEU A 8 4.67 23.16 20.89
N ARG A 9 3.60 23.46 21.60
CA ARG A 9 2.23 23.21 21.14
C ARG A 9 1.84 24.06 19.93
N VAL A 10 2.28 25.32 19.88
CA VAL A 10 2.11 26.22 18.71
C VAL A 10 2.82 25.61 17.50
N LEU A 11 4.10 25.19 17.68
CA LEU A 11 4.87 24.52 16.63
C LEU A 11 4.17 23.29 16.09
N LEU A 12 3.76 22.36 16.97
CA LEU A 12 3.08 21.12 16.59
C LEU A 12 1.78 21.38 15.85
N ARG A 13 1.01 22.38 16.30
CA ARG A 13 -0.27 22.75 15.66
C ARG A 13 -0.09 23.31 14.26
N ILE A 14 0.92 24.16 14.06
CA ILE A 14 1.23 24.73 12.73
C ILE A 14 1.80 23.64 11.80
N LEU A 15 2.65 22.73 12.31
CA LEU A 15 3.20 21.61 11.53
C LEU A 15 2.10 20.64 11.10
N SER A 16 1.16 20.31 11.98
CA SER A 16 0.06 19.40 11.67
C SER A 16 -0.94 19.97 10.67
N HIS A 17 -1.07 21.29 10.59
CA HIS A 17 -2.04 21.98 9.74
C HIS A 17 -1.46 23.22 9.08
N PRO A 18 -0.56 23.07 8.10
CA PRO A 18 0.09 24.17 7.43
C PRO A 18 -0.94 25.06 6.71
N TYR A 19 -0.75 26.39 6.83
CA TYR A 19 -1.62 27.42 6.26
C TYR A 19 -3.09 27.38 6.71
N ARG A 20 -3.40 26.73 7.84
CA ARG A 20 -4.77 26.68 8.36
C ARG A 20 -5.08 27.82 9.31
N PHE A 21 -4.13 28.22 10.15
CA PHE A 21 -4.33 29.16 11.23
C PHE A 21 -3.62 30.49 10.95
N THR A 22 -4.28 31.60 11.32
CA THR A 22 -3.64 32.92 11.46
C THR A 22 -3.03 33.05 12.86
N LYS A 23 -2.21 34.08 13.07
CA LYS A 23 -1.69 34.39 14.41
C LYS A 23 -2.82 34.71 15.40
N ARG A 24 -3.94 35.25 14.90
CA ARG A 24 -5.13 35.55 15.72
C ARG A 24 -5.82 34.25 16.15
N ASP A 25 -6.01 33.31 15.23
CA ASP A 25 -6.63 32.00 15.55
C ASP A 25 -5.78 31.22 16.57
N LEU A 26 -4.46 31.34 16.49
CA LEU A 26 -3.55 30.73 17.47
C LEU A 26 -3.65 31.42 18.83
N ALA A 27 -3.75 32.77 18.87
CA ALA A 27 -3.91 33.52 20.10
C ALA A 27 -5.21 33.17 20.82
N GLU A 28 -6.32 33.11 20.09
CA GLU A 28 -7.63 32.68 20.61
C GLU A 28 -7.57 31.21 21.11
N HIS A 29 -6.94 30.31 20.36
CA HIS A 29 -6.86 28.90 20.74
C HIS A 29 -6.06 28.65 22.02
N PHE A 30 -4.97 29.39 22.21
CA PHE A 30 -4.09 29.23 23.39
C PHE A 30 -4.42 30.19 24.53
N ASP A 31 -5.46 31.01 24.38
CA ASP A 31 -5.91 32.01 25.33
C ASP A 31 -4.75 32.97 25.76
N VAL A 32 -4.09 33.55 24.77
CA VAL A 32 -2.99 34.48 24.94
C VAL A 32 -3.09 35.65 23.98
N SER A 33 -2.30 36.71 24.21
CA SER A 33 -2.24 37.84 23.29
C SER A 33 -1.61 37.46 21.94
N LYS A 34 -1.94 38.21 20.89
CA LYS A 34 -1.31 38.06 19.58
C LYS A 34 0.22 38.28 19.63
N ASP A 35 0.67 39.19 20.50
CA ASP A 35 2.07 39.49 20.68
C ASP A 35 2.81 38.29 21.30
N THR A 36 2.17 37.61 22.25
CA THR A 36 2.68 36.37 22.82
C THR A 36 2.88 35.28 21.75
N ILE A 37 1.95 35.15 20.79
CA ILE A 37 2.11 34.22 19.66
C ILE A 37 3.21 34.67 18.72
N ILE A 38 3.42 35.96 18.53
CA ILE A 38 4.53 36.50 17.74
C ILE A 38 5.87 36.13 18.39
N ASP A 39 5.97 36.26 19.71
CA ASP A 39 7.18 35.86 20.47
C ASP A 39 7.43 34.34 20.38
N ASP A 40 6.38 33.54 20.48
CA ASP A 40 6.48 32.08 20.31
C ASP A 40 6.95 31.71 18.88
N ILE A 41 6.45 32.38 17.85
CA ILE A 41 6.89 32.21 16.46
C ILE A 41 8.33 32.66 16.27
N ASN A 42 8.74 33.75 16.92
CA ASN A 42 10.15 34.19 16.88
C ASN A 42 11.09 33.18 17.56
N ALA A 43 10.66 32.56 18.68
CA ALA A 43 11.39 31.48 19.30
C ALA A 43 11.55 30.27 18.37
N ILE A 44 10.50 29.90 17.62
CA ILE A 44 10.52 28.84 16.61
C ILE A 44 11.50 29.17 15.47
N LYS A 45 11.51 30.42 14.98
CA LYS A 45 12.47 30.90 13.96
C LYS A 45 13.91 30.86 14.47
N ASN A 46 14.14 31.33 15.70
CA ASN A 46 15.43 31.33 16.32
C ASN A 46 15.99 29.92 16.58
N ALA A 47 15.11 28.92 16.68
CA ALA A 47 15.49 27.51 16.70
C ALA A 47 15.87 26.95 15.32
N GLY A 48 15.89 27.77 14.26
CA GLY A 48 16.32 27.38 12.90
C GLY A 48 15.21 26.86 12.02
N LEU A 49 13.94 26.99 12.43
CA LEU A 49 12.81 26.53 11.62
C LEU A 49 12.31 27.65 10.70
N HIS A 50 12.13 27.34 9.41
CA HIS A 50 11.60 28.29 8.45
C HIS A 50 10.09 28.50 8.65
N PHE A 51 9.70 29.74 8.95
CA PHE A 51 8.30 30.13 9.12
C PHE A 51 7.82 30.94 7.91
N GLU A 52 6.75 30.50 7.29
CA GLU A 52 6.14 31.17 6.14
C GLU A 52 4.72 31.62 6.47
N GLN A 53 4.32 32.71 5.84
CA GLN A 53 2.96 33.24 5.94
C GLN A 53 2.45 33.56 4.52
N LYS A 54 1.34 32.92 4.13
CA LYS A 54 0.68 33.11 2.82
C LYS A 54 -0.72 33.67 3.02
N ASN A 55 -1.40 33.94 1.94
CA ASN A 55 -2.76 34.48 1.79
C ASN A 55 -3.56 34.55 3.09
N GLN A 56 -4.16 35.73 3.39
CA GLN A 56 -4.93 36.00 4.60
C GLN A 56 -4.15 35.78 5.91
N HIS A 57 -2.82 35.97 5.90
CA HIS A 57 -1.96 35.84 7.08
C HIS A 57 -1.93 34.43 7.71
N ARG A 58 -2.20 33.39 6.96
CA ARG A 58 -2.13 32.00 7.42
C ARG A 58 -0.69 31.50 7.53
N CYS A 59 -0.41 30.82 8.62
CA CYS A 59 0.92 30.43 9.05
C CYS A 59 1.27 28.98 8.65
N ALA A 60 2.54 28.78 8.26
CA ALA A 60 3.14 27.46 8.13
C ALA A 60 4.58 27.46 8.65
N VAL A 61 5.02 26.31 9.15
CA VAL A 61 6.43 26.02 9.37
C VAL A 61 6.86 25.04 8.29
N ILE A 62 7.88 25.43 7.52
CA ILE A 62 8.42 24.57 6.45
C ILE A 62 9.72 23.98 6.99
N PRO A 63 9.77 22.67 7.24
CA PRO A 63 10.97 22.01 7.69
C PRO A 63 12.08 22.13 6.64
N ASP A 64 13.20 22.73 7.01
CA ASP A 64 14.40 22.80 6.19
C ASP A 64 15.12 21.44 6.15
N ARG A 65 16.19 21.35 5.32
CA ARG A 65 16.99 20.13 5.15
C ARG A 65 17.53 19.55 6.46
N GLN A 66 17.77 20.40 7.46
CA GLN A 66 18.23 20.00 8.80
C GLN A 66 17.12 19.35 9.65
N PHE A 67 15.84 19.61 9.32
CA PHE A 67 14.66 19.13 10.06
C PHE A 67 13.70 18.33 9.18
N LYS A 68 14.23 17.62 8.18
CA LYS A 68 13.43 16.78 7.27
C LYS A 68 12.48 15.84 7.99
N GLU A 69 12.84 15.40 9.18
CA GLU A 69 12.03 14.50 10.00
C GLU A 69 10.73 15.17 10.49
N LEU A 70 10.71 16.51 10.61
CA LEU A 70 9.50 17.24 10.99
C LEU A 70 8.46 17.34 9.87
N THR A 71 8.83 17.11 8.59
CA THR A 71 7.85 16.98 7.50
C THR A 71 6.89 15.83 7.75
N HIS A 72 7.26 14.91 8.59
CA HIS A 72 6.46 13.76 8.96
C HIS A 72 5.29 14.10 9.89
N LEU A 73 5.29 15.26 10.53
CA LEU A 73 4.18 15.75 11.34
C LEU A 73 3.08 16.42 10.51
N GLN A 74 3.32 16.64 9.21
CA GLN A 74 2.32 17.12 8.25
C GLN A 74 1.52 15.94 7.69
N SER A 75 0.82 15.23 8.56
CA SER A 75 -0.05 14.12 8.13
C SER A 75 -1.43 14.64 7.72
N LEU A 76 -1.99 14.04 6.67
CA LEU A 76 -3.39 14.26 6.32
C LEU A 76 -4.27 13.71 7.45
N THR A 77 -5.23 14.53 7.90
CA THR A 77 -6.27 14.07 8.83
C THR A 77 -7.30 13.22 8.06
N GLU A 78 -8.13 12.45 8.77
CA GLU A 78 -9.22 11.71 8.11
C GLU A 78 -10.19 12.64 7.36
N ASP A 79 -10.45 13.84 7.89
CA ASP A 79 -11.26 14.86 7.23
C ASP A 79 -10.60 15.38 5.95
N ASP A 80 -9.28 15.56 5.95
CA ASP A 80 -8.52 15.93 4.73
C ASP A 80 -8.58 14.81 3.68
N ARG A 81 -8.48 13.55 4.09
CA ARG A 81 -8.62 12.37 3.20
C ARG A 81 -10.01 12.32 2.57
N TYR A 82 -11.05 12.49 3.39
CA TYR A 82 -12.42 12.51 2.90
C TYR A 82 -12.64 13.63 1.87
N LYS A 83 -12.19 14.84 2.17
CA LYS A 83 -12.31 15.99 1.28
C LYS A 83 -11.52 15.82 -0.03
N ILE A 84 -10.31 15.27 0.07
CA ILE A 84 -9.51 14.96 -1.12
C ILE A 84 -10.19 13.87 -1.95
N GLY A 85 -10.68 12.79 -1.30
CA GLY A 85 -11.41 11.71 -1.96
C GLY A 85 -12.67 12.20 -2.69
N ASP A 86 -13.44 13.07 -2.05
CA ASP A 86 -14.63 13.69 -2.66
C ASP A 86 -14.25 14.60 -3.86
N ALA A 87 -13.22 15.42 -3.72
CA ALA A 87 -12.70 16.23 -4.81
C ALA A 87 -12.22 15.38 -6.00
N LEU A 88 -11.46 14.32 -5.73
CA LEU A 88 -11.00 13.41 -6.78
C LEU A 88 -12.16 12.78 -7.55
N ASN A 89 -13.22 12.37 -6.85
CA ASN A 89 -14.42 11.78 -7.48
C ASN A 89 -15.20 12.78 -8.35
N ARG A 90 -15.12 14.09 -8.06
CA ARG A 90 -15.80 15.12 -8.83
C ARG A 90 -15.06 15.55 -10.10
N PHE A 91 -13.72 15.48 -10.09
CA PHE A 91 -12.91 16.05 -11.16
C PHE A 91 -12.20 15.01 -12.05
N LEU A 92 -12.20 13.73 -11.66
CA LEU A 92 -11.50 12.67 -12.37
C LEU A 92 -12.45 11.56 -12.81
N SER A 93 -12.00 10.75 -13.78
CA SER A 93 -12.68 9.50 -14.10
C SER A 93 -12.72 8.59 -12.87
N SER A 94 -13.76 7.78 -12.71
CA SER A 94 -13.90 6.84 -11.58
C SER A 94 -12.67 5.95 -11.40
N LYS A 95 -11.97 5.60 -12.48
CA LYS A 95 -10.76 4.78 -12.47
C LYS A 95 -9.55 5.54 -11.93
N ASP A 96 -9.37 6.79 -12.34
CA ASP A 96 -8.26 7.64 -11.90
C ASP A 96 -8.47 8.12 -10.45
N ALA A 97 -9.72 8.44 -10.10
CA ALA A 97 -10.10 8.81 -8.74
C ALA A 97 -9.83 7.67 -7.76
N MET A 98 -10.22 6.43 -8.12
CA MET A 98 -9.97 5.24 -7.31
C MET A 98 -8.47 4.94 -7.18
N TYR A 99 -7.70 5.07 -8.26
CA TYR A 99 -6.24 4.91 -8.23
C TYR A 99 -5.57 5.88 -7.26
N LEU A 100 -5.92 7.19 -7.35
CA LEU A 100 -5.35 8.21 -6.49
C LEU A 100 -5.82 8.09 -5.04
N LYS A 101 -7.07 7.70 -4.81
CA LYS A 101 -7.60 7.42 -3.48
C LYS A 101 -6.84 6.28 -2.81
N ASN A 102 -6.66 5.16 -3.51
CA ASN A 102 -5.89 4.01 -3.01
C ASN A 102 -4.43 4.37 -2.72
N LYS A 103 -3.83 5.24 -3.57
CA LYS A 103 -2.49 5.79 -3.32
C LYS A 103 -2.44 6.65 -2.06
N LEU A 104 -3.44 7.50 -1.83
CA LEU A 104 -3.58 8.31 -0.61
C LEU A 104 -3.82 7.44 0.63
N ASP A 105 -4.70 6.45 0.53
CA ASP A 105 -5.01 5.52 1.61
C ASP A 105 -3.78 4.69 2.00
N SER A 106 -3.01 4.21 1.02
CA SER A 106 -1.76 3.53 1.28
C SER A 106 -0.72 4.42 1.99
N LEU A 107 -0.66 5.71 1.65
CA LEU A 107 0.20 6.68 2.32
C LEU A 107 -0.23 6.91 3.77
N TYR A 108 -1.53 6.93 4.03
CA TYR A 108 -2.10 7.16 5.37
C TYR A 108 -1.89 5.96 6.31
N ASP A 109 -2.25 4.76 5.89
CA ASP A 109 -2.07 3.53 6.67
C ASP A 109 -0.60 3.30 7.00
N PHE A 110 0.26 3.70 6.09
CA PHE A 110 1.69 3.70 6.28
C PHE A 110 2.18 4.68 7.35
N GLN A 111 1.52 5.78 7.55
CA GLN A 111 1.89 6.74 8.57
C GLN A 111 1.52 6.26 9.99
N GLN A 112 0.40 5.60 10.15
CA GLN A 112 -0.05 5.09 11.44
C GLN A 112 0.82 3.94 11.98
N LEU A 113 1.39 3.12 11.11
CA LEU A 113 2.14 1.92 11.50
C LEU A 113 3.64 2.15 11.80
N GLY A 114 4.13 3.38 11.84
CA GLY A 114 5.54 3.69 12.16
C GLY A 114 6.58 3.15 11.16
N LEU A 115 6.14 2.63 10.03
CA LEU A 115 6.99 1.93 9.05
C LEU A 115 7.49 2.81 7.89
N ARG A 116 7.63 4.11 8.07
CA ARG A 116 8.01 5.06 7.00
C ARG A 116 9.34 4.78 6.32
N ALA A 117 10.36 4.42 7.10
CA ALA A 117 11.69 4.16 6.54
C ALA A 117 11.70 2.98 5.55
N LEU A 118 10.80 2.00 5.75
CA LEU A 118 10.67 0.83 4.88
C LEU A 118 9.86 1.11 3.60
N ARG A 119 9.15 2.22 3.51
CA ARG A 119 8.08 2.44 2.51
C ARG A 119 8.35 3.55 1.52
N ARG A 120 9.16 4.53 1.86
CA ARG A 120 9.62 5.52 0.87
C ARG A 120 10.20 4.85 -0.38
N PRO A 121 11.06 3.81 -0.26
CA PRO A 121 11.50 3.05 -1.43
C PRO A 121 10.38 2.34 -2.19
N ALA A 122 9.30 1.92 -1.52
CA ALA A 122 8.16 1.29 -2.20
C ALA A 122 7.38 2.30 -3.05
N LEU A 123 7.12 3.50 -2.52
CA LEU A 123 6.44 4.57 -3.27
C LEU A 123 7.27 5.05 -4.45
N GLU A 124 8.57 5.25 -4.26
CA GLU A 124 9.49 5.63 -5.35
C GLU A 124 9.48 4.58 -6.49
N ARG A 125 9.41 3.29 -6.15
CA ARG A 125 9.26 2.21 -7.14
C ARG A 125 7.95 2.32 -7.92
N ILE A 126 6.83 2.51 -7.21
CA ILE A 126 5.50 2.63 -7.83
C ILE A 126 5.43 3.86 -8.73
N ASP A 127 5.95 4.99 -8.28
CA ASP A 127 5.98 6.22 -9.07
C ASP A 127 6.85 6.08 -10.33
N THR A 128 8.03 5.46 -10.22
CA THR A 128 8.90 5.20 -11.36
C THR A 128 8.25 4.26 -12.37
N LEU A 129 7.59 3.19 -11.89
CA LEU A 129 6.84 2.26 -12.75
C LEU A 129 5.65 2.94 -13.41
N GLY A 130 4.91 3.80 -12.67
CA GLY A 130 3.79 4.58 -13.19
C GLY A 130 4.22 5.52 -14.31
N LYS A 131 5.35 6.22 -14.12
CA LYS A 131 5.95 7.08 -15.15
C LYS A 131 6.35 6.27 -16.38
N ALA A 132 7.09 5.17 -16.19
CA ALA A 132 7.53 4.30 -17.27
C ALA A 132 6.36 3.75 -18.10
N LYS A 133 5.27 3.31 -17.43
CA LYS A 133 4.04 2.88 -18.09
C LYS A 133 3.40 3.99 -18.91
N LYS A 134 3.29 5.21 -18.37
CA LYS A 134 2.68 6.36 -19.03
C LYS A 134 3.47 6.78 -20.28
N GLU A 135 4.80 6.78 -20.16
CA GLU A 135 5.72 7.17 -21.22
C GLU A 135 6.10 6.00 -22.14
N LYS A 136 5.55 4.81 -21.91
CA LYS A 136 5.87 3.56 -22.65
C LYS A 136 7.36 3.29 -22.71
N GLN A 137 8.04 3.42 -21.56
CA GLN A 137 9.49 3.18 -21.43
C GLN A 137 9.77 1.88 -20.69
N ARG A 138 10.93 1.28 -20.99
CA ARG A 138 11.46 0.13 -20.26
C ARG A 138 12.02 0.52 -18.92
N VAL A 139 12.06 -0.45 -18.00
CA VAL A 139 12.70 -0.30 -16.70
C VAL A 139 13.56 -1.52 -16.38
N ILE A 140 14.57 -1.32 -15.55
CA ILE A 140 15.30 -2.40 -14.89
C ILE A 140 14.77 -2.54 -13.47
N LEU A 141 14.27 -3.75 -13.15
CA LEU A 141 13.96 -4.16 -11.79
C LEU A 141 15.24 -4.68 -11.15
N GLU A 142 15.94 -3.82 -10.38
CA GLU A 142 17.22 -4.16 -9.79
C GLU A 142 17.05 -5.15 -8.64
N LYS A 143 17.90 -6.19 -8.62
CA LYS A 143 17.98 -7.23 -7.57
C LYS A 143 16.62 -7.87 -7.23
N TYR A 144 15.85 -8.19 -8.27
CA TYR A 144 14.57 -8.88 -8.09
C TYR A 144 14.77 -10.27 -7.48
N ARG A 145 14.09 -10.54 -6.36
CA ARG A 145 14.12 -11.83 -5.65
C ARG A 145 13.03 -12.74 -6.20
N SER A 146 13.43 -13.74 -6.96
CA SER A 146 12.52 -14.70 -7.61
C SER A 146 12.21 -15.91 -6.70
N ASN A 147 11.07 -16.57 -6.95
CA ASN A 147 10.73 -17.84 -6.29
C ASN A 147 11.68 -18.98 -6.66
N SER A 148 12.47 -18.84 -7.73
CA SER A 148 13.51 -19.82 -8.13
C SER A 148 14.84 -19.66 -7.36
N ASN A 149 14.81 -19.07 -6.17
CA ASN A 149 15.98 -18.80 -5.34
C ASN A 149 17.10 -18.00 -6.06
N SER A 150 16.72 -17.15 -7.02
CA SER A 150 17.68 -16.32 -7.73
C SER A 150 17.40 -14.83 -7.48
N ILE A 151 18.48 -14.05 -7.41
CA ILE A 151 18.43 -12.60 -7.31
C ILE A 151 19.14 -12.07 -8.55
N ARG A 152 18.40 -11.35 -9.41
CA ARG A 152 18.96 -10.76 -10.63
C ARG A 152 18.18 -9.54 -11.07
N ASP A 153 18.80 -8.73 -11.88
CA ASP A 153 18.16 -7.62 -12.57
C ASP A 153 17.24 -8.17 -13.67
N ARG A 154 16.15 -7.43 -13.96
CA ARG A 154 15.20 -7.76 -15.01
C ARG A 154 14.92 -6.55 -15.85
N LEU A 155 15.18 -6.63 -17.14
CA LEU A 155 14.74 -5.61 -18.11
C LEU A 155 13.30 -5.89 -18.53
N VAL A 156 12.38 -4.98 -18.22
CA VAL A 156 10.95 -5.22 -18.46
C VAL A 156 10.22 -4.01 -19.04
N GLU A 157 9.09 -4.27 -19.70
CA GLU A 157 8.11 -3.28 -20.15
C GLU A 157 6.90 -3.33 -19.19
N PRO A 158 6.78 -2.40 -18.24
CA PRO A 158 5.74 -2.44 -17.20
C PRO A 158 4.40 -1.93 -17.76
N PHE A 159 3.35 -2.76 -17.84
CA PHE A 159 2.07 -2.35 -18.42
C PHE A 159 0.89 -2.39 -17.44
N HIS A 160 0.97 -3.13 -16.34
CA HIS A 160 -0.07 -3.14 -15.31
C HIS A 160 0.54 -3.16 -13.91
N ILE A 161 0.11 -2.24 -13.07
CA ILE A 161 0.61 -2.07 -11.70
C ILE A 161 -0.60 -2.10 -10.77
N ASP A 162 -0.62 -3.03 -9.82
CA ASP A 162 -1.61 -3.10 -8.75
C ASP A 162 -0.89 -3.13 -7.39
N PRO A 163 -0.75 -1.97 -6.73
CA PRO A 163 -0.09 -1.88 -5.44
C PRO A 163 -0.81 -2.62 -4.31
N GLU A 164 -2.15 -2.73 -4.37
CA GLU A 164 -2.95 -3.41 -3.35
C GLU A 164 -2.72 -4.92 -3.37
N LEU A 165 -2.57 -5.48 -4.56
CA LEU A 165 -2.22 -6.89 -4.75
C LEU A 165 -0.70 -7.13 -4.75
N ASP A 166 0.11 -6.10 -4.49
CA ASP A 166 1.58 -6.20 -4.54
C ASP A 166 2.07 -6.75 -5.89
N THR A 167 1.41 -6.40 -7.01
CA THR A 167 1.72 -6.99 -8.31
C THR A 167 2.10 -5.97 -9.37
N LEU A 168 3.04 -6.37 -10.20
CA LEU A 168 3.40 -5.74 -11.46
C LEU A 168 3.31 -6.80 -12.56
N GLN A 169 2.52 -6.53 -13.62
CA GLN A 169 2.57 -7.31 -14.85
C GLN A 169 3.44 -6.57 -15.85
N ALA A 170 4.44 -7.24 -16.36
CA ALA A 170 5.40 -6.68 -17.29
C ALA A 170 5.87 -7.73 -18.30
N PHE A 171 6.22 -7.29 -19.49
CA PHE A 171 6.90 -8.14 -20.46
C PHE A 171 8.38 -8.18 -20.08
N ASP A 172 8.88 -9.36 -19.75
CA ASP A 172 10.28 -9.63 -19.40
C ASP A 172 11.06 -9.86 -20.71
N VAL A 173 11.91 -8.89 -21.08
CA VAL A 173 12.63 -8.89 -22.34
C VAL A 173 13.59 -10.06 -22.45
N ASP A 174 14.26 -10.41 -21.35
CA ASP A 174 15.24 -11.50 -21.35
C ASP A 174 14.61 -12.88 -21.49
N SER A 175 13.40 -13.05 -20.96
CA SER A 175 12.67 -14.33 -21.03
C SER A 175 11.64 -14.37 -22.16
N ASP A 176 11.51 -13.27 -22.90
CA ASP A 176 10.63 -13.12 -24.08
C ASP A 176 9.16 -13.49 -23.77
N THR A 177 8.65 -13.12 -22.57
CA THR A 177 7.29 -13.45 -22.14
C THR A 177 6.76 -12.47 -21.09
N THR A 178 5.43 -12.37 -21.02
CA THR A 178 4.77 -11.64 -19.92
C THR A 178 4.93 -12.39 -18.59
N ARG A 179 5.43 -11.67 -17.60
CA ARG A 179 5.61 -12.17 -16.24
C ARG A 179 4.92 -11.31 -15.19
N HIS A 180 4.73 -11.93 -14.02
CA HIS A 180 4.23 -11.27 -12.83
C HIS A 180 5.36 -11.10 -11.83
N PHE A 181 5.51 -9.89 -11.33
CA PHE A 181 6.52 -9.53 -10.35
C PHE A 181 5.81 -9.04 -9.08
N LYS A 182 6.36 -9.37 -7.91
CA LYS A 182 5.93 -8.78 -6.65
C LYS A 182 6.65 -7.46 -6.43
N LEU A 183 5.91 -6.37 -6.23
CA LEU A 183 6.48 -5.04 -5.99
C LEU A 183 7.39 -5.03 -4.75
N SER A 184 6.99 -5.78 -3.71
CA SER A 184 7.76 -5.95 -2.47
C SER A 184 9.10 -6.68 -2.65
N ARG A 185 9.28 -7.41 -3.75
CA ARG A 185 10.53 -8.15 -4.06
C ARG A 185 11.51 -7.37 -4.92
N ILE A 186 11.12 -6.22 -5.43
CA ILE A 186 11.96 -5.31 -6.21
C ILE A 186 12.75 -4.44 -5.22
N VAL A 187 14.07 -4.41 -5.31
CA VAL A 187 14.88 -3.52 -4.46
C VAL A 187 14.78 -2.09 -4.97
N ARG A 188 14.98 -1.89 -6.28
CA ARG A 188 14.92 -0.57 -6.93
C ARG A 188 14.41 -0.70 -8.35
N VAL A 189 13.76 0.35 -8.85
CA VAL A 189 13.36 0.47 -10.26
C VAL A 189 14.21 1.57 -10.90
N LYS A 190 14.87 1.25 -12.00
CA LYS A 190 15.65 2.20 -12.80
C LYS A 190 14.96 2.40 -14.14
N LEU A 191 14.60 3.63 -14.45
CA LEU A 191 14.08 3.99 -15.77
C LEU A 191 15.18 3.84 -16.81
N VAL A 192 14.82 3.27 -17.96
CA VAL A 192 15.70 3.17 -19.12
C VAL A 192 15.08 4.00 -20.24
N GLU A 193 15.86 4.90 -20.84
CA GLU A 193 15.41 5.76 -21.95
C GLU A 193 15.26 4.97 -23.27
N THR A 194 14.55 3.85 -23.20
CA THR A 194 14.29 2.97 -24.33
C THR A 194 12.79 2.70 -24.37
N PRO A 195 12.10 2.98 -25.48
CA PRO A 195 10.67 2.74 -25.62
C PRO A 195 10.34 1.24 -25.60
N TRP A 196 9.07 0.93 -25.33
CA TRP A 196 8.56 -0.42 -25.51
C TRP A 196 8.70 -0.88 -26.95
N ALA A 197 9.03 -2.13 -27.15
CA ALA A 197 9.09 -2.78 -28.46
C ALA A 197 8.14 -3.98 -28.58
N PHE A 198 7.57 -4.43 -27.46
CA PHE A 198 6.77 -5.67 -27.39
C PHE A 198 5.34 -5.41 -26.92
N GLU A 199 4.80 -4.20 -27.10
CA GLU A 199 3.47 -3.80 -26.62
C GLU A 199 2.36 -4.77 -27.10
N ALA A 200 2.43 -5.25 -28.36
CA ALA A 200 1.48 -6.22 -28.91
C ALA A 200 1.47 -7.59 -28.20
N ARG A 201 2.50 -7.86 -27.39
CA ARG A 201 2.67 -9.10 -26.63
C ARG A 201 2.36 -8.93 -25.13
N HIS A 202 1.89 -7.76 -24.73
CA HIS A 202 1.45 -7.50 -23.36
C HIS A 202 0.14 -8.25 -23.09
N GLU A 203 0.24 -9.36 -22.39
CA GLU A 203 -0.90 -10.18 -22.00
C GLU A 203 -1.32 -9.85 -20.57
N HIS A 204 -2.48 -9.23 -20.42
CA HIS A 204 -3.05 -8.96 -19.09
C HIS A 204 -3.63 -10.24 -18.49
N LYS A 205 -3.17 -10.63 -17.31
CA LYS A 205 -3.68 -11.79 -16.55
C LYS A 205 -4.45 -11.34 -15.32
N TYR A 206 -5.51 -12.07 -15.00
CA TYR A 206 -6.26 -11.83 -13.78
C TYR A 206 -5.41 -12.18 -12.54
N THR A 207 -5.44 -11.33 -11.54
CA THR A 207 -4.76 -11.56 -10.25
C THR A 207 -5.79 -11.81 -9.18
N ASP A 208 -5.76 -12.98 -8.56
CA ASP A 208 -6.67 -13.37 -7.49
C ASP A 208 -6.36 -12.67 -6.14
N VAL A 209 -7.23 -12.85 -5.16
CA VAL A 209 -7.08 -12.26 -3.81
C VAL A 209 -5.81 -12.74 -3.10
N PHE A 210 -5.29 -13.92 -3.45
CA PHE A 210 -4.02 -14.46 -2.95
C PHE A 210 -2.79 -13.91 -3.70
N ARG A 211 -3.02 -12.92 -4.57
CA ARG A 211 -1.96 -12.22 -5.34
C ARG A 211 -1.25 -13.12 -6.35
N ILE A 212 -1.94 -14.12 -6.86
CA ILE A 212 -1.44 -15.00 -7.91
C ILE A 212 -2.15 -14.64 -9.21
N ALA A 213 -1.37 -14.45 -10.27
CA ALA A 213 -1.90 -14.07 -11.57
C ALA A 213 -1.91 -15.27 -12.51
N ASN A 214 -3.10 -15.61 -12.98
CA ASN A 214 -3.34 -16.67 -13.94
C ASN A 214 -4.68 -16.42 -14.62
N ASN A 215 -4.78 -16.65 -15.93
CA ASN A 215 -6.04 -16.54 -16.65
C ASN A 215 -6.97 -17.73 -16.36
N LYS A 216 -6.40 -18.87 -15.98
CA LYS A 216 -7.17 -20.05 -15.56
C LYS A 216 -7.53 -19.92 -14.08
N GLN A 217 -8.80 -19.68 -13.82
CA GLN A 217 -9.34 -19.45 -12.48
C GLN A 217 -10.43 -20.47 -12.17
N ASP A 218 -10.35 -21.10 -11.02
CA ASP A 218 -11.36 -22.05 -10.53
C ASP A 218 -12.16 -21.42 -9.36
N PRO A 219 -13.48 -21.64 -9.29
CA PRO A 219 -14.28 -21.18 -8.17
C PRO A 219 -13.96 -22.03 -6.93
N ILE A 220 -13.94 -21.37 -5.77
CA ILE A 220 -13.80 -22.04 -4.48
C ILE A 220 -14.88 -21.55 -3.52
N HIS A 221 -15.22 -22.44 -2.57
CA HIS A 221 -16.07 -22.12 -1.44
C HIS A 221 -15.46 -22.72 -0.17
N LEU A 222 -15.09 -21.85 0.76
CA LEU A 222 -14.59 -22.21 2.09
C LEU A 222 -15.56 -21.68 3.14
N ARG A 223 -15.77 -22.46 4.21
CA ARG A 223 -16.37 -21.97 5.44
C ARG A 223 -15.27 -21.72 6.46
N LEU A 224 -15.25 -20.52 7.00
CA LEU A 224 -14.24 -20.02 7.91
C LEU A 224 -14.86 -19.80 9.30
N GLN A 225 -14.19 -20.25 10.34
CA GLN A 225 -14.46 -19.77 11.70
C GLN A 225 -13.80 -18.41 11.92
N VAL A 226 -14.15 -17.70 12.99
CA VAL A 226 -13.67 -16.34 13.30
C VAL A 226 -12.15 -16.20 13.17
N TYR A 227 -11.38 -17.18 13.66
CA TYR A 227 -9.92 -17.12 13.60
C TYR A 227 -9.41 -17.10 12.16
N ALA A 228 -9.91 -18.00 11.31
CA ALA A 228 -9.49 -18.06 9.90
C ALA A 228 -10.00 -16.84 9.12
N TYR A 229 -11.20 -16.34 9.43
CA TYR A 229 -11.71 -15.09 8.87
C TYR A 229 -10.76 -13.92 9.16
N ASN A 230 -10.39 -13.69 10.43
CA ASN A 230 -9.48 -12.63 10.81
C ASN A 230 -8.13 -12.77 10.09
N ALA A 231 -7.55 -13.97 10.09
CA ALA A 231 -6.29 -14.26 9.41
C ALA A 231 -6.38 -13.98 7.88
N LEU A 232 -7.53 -14.28 7.25
CA LEU A 232 -7.76 -14.00 5.83
C LEU A 232 -7.76 -12.50 5.56
N ILE A 233 -8.54 -11.72 6.31
CA ILE A 233 -8.70 -10.28 6.07
C ILE A 233 -7.43 -9.52 6.41
N GLU A 234 -6.70 -9.91 7.45
CA GLU A 234 -5.42 -9.29 7.81
C GLU A 234 -4.34 -9.52 6.75
N ALA A 235 -4.24 -10.76 6.22
CA ALA A 235 -3.26 -11.09 5.19
C ALA A 235 -3.66 -10.63 3.79
N TYR A 236 -4.96 -10.66 3.49
CA TYR A 236 -5.53 -10.40 2.17
C TYR A 236 -6.76 -9.49 2.24
N PRO A 237 -6.60 -8.19 2.52
CA PRO A 237 -7.73 -7.27 2.75
C PRO A 237 -8.77 -7.23 1.62
N LYS A 238 -8.37 -7.49 0.37
CA LYS A 238 -9.31 -7.58 -0.77
C LYS A 238 -10.29 -8.75 -0.67
N ALA A 239 -9.98 -9.77 0.13
CA ALA A 239 -10.90 -10.88 0.34
C ALA A 239 -12.17 -10.47 1.09
N LEU A 240 -12.18 -9.32 1.76
CA LEU A 240 -13.35 -8.83 2.51
C LEU A 240 -14.60 -8.71 1.63
N SER A 241 -14.45 -8.31 0.36
CA SER A 241 -15.57 -8.20 -0.58
C SER A 241 -16.17 -9.55 -1.03
N GLU A 242 -15.43 -10.63 -0.78
CA GLU A 242 -15.78 -12.01 -1.22
C GLU A 242 -16.24 -12.89 -0.03
N VAL A 243 -16.37 -12.28 1.17
CA VAL A 243 -16.80 -13.00 2.38
C VAL A 243 -18.19 -12.56 2.78
N MET A 244 -19.05 -13.53 3.10
CA MET A 244 -20.39 -13.32 3.63
C MET A 244 -20.57 -14.03 4.97
N PRO A 245 -21.52 -13.59 5.83
CA PRO A 245 -21.90 -14.36 7.02
C PRO A 245 -22.34 -15.78 6.65
N GLY A 246 -21.82 -16.77 7.34
CA GLY A 246 -22.20 -18.17 7.13
C GLY A 246 -23.56 -18.51 7.73
N ALA A 247 -24.05 -19.70 7.44
CA ALA A 247 -25.34 -20.20 7.94
C ALA A 247 -25.33 -20.48 9.46
N GLU A 248 -24.17 -20.81 10.02
CA GLU A 248 -23.99 -21.06 11.44
C GLU A 248 -23.45 -19.81 12.16
N PRO A 249 -23.79 -19.60 13.46
CA PRO A 249 -23.21 -18.49 14.23
C PRO A 249 -21.67 -18.54 14.21
N GLU A 250 -21.04 -17.36 14.14
CA GLU A 250 -19.57 -17.19 14.19
C GLU A 250 -18.83 -17.88 13.01
N THR A 251 -19.54 -18.16 11.90
CA THR A 251 -18.95 -18.68 10.66
C THR A 251 -19.11 -17.68 9.53
N PHE A 252 -18.23 -17.81 8.51
CA PHE A 252 -18.17 -16.95 7.34
C PHE A 252 -17.96 -17.81 6.11
N ASP A 253 -18.76 -17.61 5.08
CA ASP A 253 -18.60 -18.26 3.78
C ASP A 253 -17.75 -17.35 2.87
N PHE A 254 -16.64 -17.90 2.38
CA PHE A 254 -15.72 -17.24 1.46
C PHE A 254 -15.83 -17.89 0.10
N GLU A 255 -16.40 -17.16 -0.84
CA GLU A 255 -16.63 -17.60 -2.21
C GLU A 255 -15.93 -16.67 -3.19
N THR A 256 -14.98 -17.21 -3.94
CA THR A 256 -14.21 -16.43 -4.91
C THR A 256 -13.65 -17.32 -6.02
N ARG A 257 -12.99 -16.72 -6.98
CA ARG A 257 -12.23 -17.43 -8.00
C ARG A 257 -10.72 -17.24 -7.75
N VAL A 258 -10.00 -18.36 -7.77
CA VAL A 258 -8.56 -18.40 -7.55
C VAL A 258 -7.84 -19.11 -8.70
N ASN A 259 -6.53 -18.92 -8.81
CA ASN A 259 -5.74 -19.64 -9.81
C ASN A 259 -5.94 -21.16 -9.70
N ALA A 260 -6.03 -21.84 -10.84
CA ALA A 260 -6.36 -23.27 -10.93
C ALA A 260 -5.34 -24.20 -10.24
N ASP A 261 -4.15 -23.70 -9.91
CA ASP A 261 -3.15 -24.45 -9.15
C ASP A 261 -3.28 -24.25 -7.64
N PHE A 262 -4.26 -23.45 -7.19
CA PHE A 262 -4.55 -23.09 -5.79
C PHE A 262 -3.34 -22.52 -5.04
N LEU A 263 -2.35 -21.96 -5.75
CA LEU A 263 -1.20 -21.33 -5.14
C LEU A 263 -1.62 -20.14 -4.26
N GLY A 264 -0.99 -19.97 -3.12
CA GLY A 264 -1.38 -18.93 -2.13
C GLY A 264 -2.55 -19.40 -1.26
N LEU A 265 -3.65 -19.86 -1.85
CA LEU A 265 -4.79 -20.46 -1.12
C LEU A 265 -4.32 -21.68 -0.30
N MET A 266 -3.54 -22.59 -0.91
CA MET A 266 -2.98 -23.74 -0.22
C MET A 266 -2.19 -23.37 1.03
N ASN A 267 -1.32 -22.35 0.94
CA ASN A 267 -0.56 -21.86 2.10
C ASN A 267 -1.47 -21.32 3.19
N PHE A 268 -2.54 -20.61 2.82
CA PHE A 268 -3.53 -20.09 3.76
C PHE A 268 -4.27 -21.24 4.46
N ILE A 269 -4.75 -22.23 3.70
CA ILE A 269 -5.46 -23.39 4.26
C ILE A 269 -4.54 -24.18 5.20
N MET A 270 -3.34 -24.51 4.78
CA MET A 270 -2.40 -25.28 5.59
C MET A 270 -2.03 -24.60 6.90
N GLY A 271 -1.91 -23.27 6.90
CA GLY A 271 -1.64 -22.49 8.13
C GLY A 271 -2.84 -22.38 9.07
N ASN A 272 -4.07 -22.55 8.57
CA ASN A 272 -5.31 -22.30 9.31
C ASN A 272 -6.29 -23.50 9.27
N PHE A 273 -5.82 -24.69 8.93
CA PHE A 273 -6.65 -25.86 8.61
C PHE A 273 -7.69 -26.23 9.68
N LYS A 274 -7.37 -25.95 10.95
CA LYS A 274 -8.28 -26.25 12.08
C LYS A 274 -9.58 -25.41 12.06
N PHE A 275 -9.56 -24.29 11.38
CA PHE A 275 -10.61 -23.29 11.40
C PHE A 275 -11.23 -23.08 10.01
N ILE A 276 -10.93 -23.98 9.06
CA ILE A 276 -11.40 -23.92 7.69
C ILE A 276 -12.05 -25.25 7.30
N GLU A 277 -13.27 -25.16 6.80
CA GLU A 277 -13.94 -26.24 6.11
C GLU A 277 -13.93 -25.95 4.61
N ILE A 278 -13.43 -26.89 3.80
CA ILE A 278 -13.45 -26.78 2.34
C ILE A 278 -14.79 -27.34 1.86
N ILE A 279 -15.67 -26.48 1.38
CA ILE A 279 -16.97 -26.88 0.84
C ILE A 279 -16.78 -27.37 -0.60
N ALA A 280 -16.13 -26.56 -1.44
CA ALA A 280 -15.87 -26.87 -2.84
C ALA A 280 -14.58 -26.17 -3.33
N PRO A 281 -13.92 -26.68 -4.36
CA PRO A 281 -14.19 -27.93 -5.09
C PRO A 281 -13.53 -29.15 -4.45
N GLN A 282 -13.92 -30.36 -4.86
CA GLN A 282 -13.29 -31.61 -4.40
C GLN A 282 -11.80 -31.64 -4.74
N GLN A 283 -11.42 -31.15 -5.91
CA GLN A 283 -10.00 -31.06 -6.32
C GLN A 283 -9.13 -30.30 -5.32
N LEU A 284 -9.66 -29.28 -4.65
CA LEU A 284 -8.92 -28.56 -3.61
C LEU A 284 -8.69 -29.42 -2.37
N LYS A 285 -9.70 -30.22 -1.96
CA LYS A 285 -9.56 -31.18 -0.84
C LYS A 285 -8.46 -32.20 -1.14
N ASP A 286 -8.49 -32.77 -2.35
CA ASP A 286 -7.51 -33.79 -2.77
C ASP A 286 -6.09 -33.22 -2.74
N ARG A 287 -5.89 -31.98 -3.19
CA ARG A 287 -4.60 -31.30 -3.17
C ARG A 287 -4.10 -31.02 -1.76
N VAL A 288 -4.99 -30.61 -0.85
CA VAL A 288 -4.65 -30.40 0.57
C VAL A 288 -4.22 -31.69 1.23
N GLU A 289 -4.93 -32.80 0.95
CA GLU A 289 -4.58 -34.13 1.46
C GLU A 289 -3.22 -34.60 0.94
N GLU A 290 -2.96 -34.45 -0.34
CA GLU A 290 -1.68 -34.78 -0.98
C GLU A 290 -0.51 -34.02 -0.31
N GLN A 291 -0.65 -32.71 -0.15
CA GLN A 291 0.38 -31.87 0.48
C GLN A 291 0.60 -32.23 1.95
N ALA A 292 -0.46 -32.56 2.69
CA ALA A 292 -0.36 -33.02 4.08
C ALA A 292 0.43 -34.36 4.17
N LYS A 293 0.18 -35.29 3.25
CA LYS A 293 0.96 -36.57 3.17
C LYS A 293 2.45 -36.32 2.89
N GLU A 294 2.76 -35.43 1.95
CA GLU A 294 4.15 -35.06 1.64
C GLU A 294 4.87 -34.47 2.87
N ILE A 295 4.20 -33.61 3.64
CA ILE A 295 4.77 -33.03 4.87
C ILE A 295 5.07 -34.14 5.88
N LEU A 296 4.13 -35.05 6.13
CA LEU A 296 4.31 -36.16 7.05
C LEU A 296 5.45 -37.10 6.62
N GLU A 297 5.58 -37.35 5.32
CA GLU A 297 6.70 -38.20 4.79
C GLU A 297 8.06 -37.52 4.98
N LYS A 298 8.14 -36.20 4.78
CA LYS A 298 9.38 -35.45 5.04
C LYS A 298 9.79 -35.49 6.50
N MET A 299 8.82 -35.29 7.41
CA MET A 299 9.08 -35.31 8.86
C MET A 299 9.47 -36.70 9.40
N LYS A 300 9.17 -37.78 8.67
CA LYS A 300 9.56 -39.15 9.06
C LYS A 300 10.96 -39.54 8.54
N LYS A 301 11.54 -38.75 7.63
CA LYS A 301 12.87 -39.01 7.04
C LYS A 301 14.02 -38.34 7.78
N ASP A 302 13.69 -37.41 8.70
CA ASP A 302 14.61 -36.78 9.65
C ASP A 302 14.56 -37.50 11.00
#